data_0dea937ace3ac41a4c217fdb45157892
#
_entry.id   0dea937ace3ac41a4c217fdb45157892
#
_cell.length_a   1.000
_cell.length_b   1.000
_cell.length_c   1.000
_cell.angle_alpha   90.00
_cell.angle_beta   90.00
_cell.angle_gamma   90.00
#
_symmetry.space_group_name_H-M   'P 1'
#
loop_
_entity.id
_entity.type
_entity.pdbx_description
1 polymer ?
#
loop_
_entity_poly.entity_id
_entity_poly.type
_entity_poly.pdbx_seq_one_letter_code
_entity_poly.pdbx_strand_id
1 'polypeptide(L)'
;MRNAAWRCPPVAQGYSSGLLDNWLEGWAAGVEGLADCFAAALTRGPEALDFPRWFQLTGSRRLPSWTTPHEIVFETPLARLRDFSISTHGAVVPTLVLPPQAGHDSCIVDYSARQSQMGAILEAGLVRALSLDWIGATHQTADASITDYLDVIDRAIDHCGGEVNLIGDCQGGWLAAIYAALNPERINTLTLAGAPVDFHRGEPVIHELLLRLAPAGDLRFFELLVAAGGGVFKGQHMLSGFIAIKPGDEISRQLELLTKIHDSAHVARYSEFEDWFKHTQDIPGAFHLWIVRHLFRDNELVAGTLEVGGRRVDLERIDVPLQLLAGGSDHITPPDQVFAVADFASTPGSLVYRDVTPGGHLGLFMGHQALRGHWPPLLARVLEHSVIGRSRTRGAKLSAASRGPTSPSSPGPSSPARP
;
A
#
# COMPACT_ATOMS: atom_id res chain seq x y z
N MET A 1 28.84 13.08 19.13
CA MET A 1 29.16 12.38 17.86
C MET A 1 28.10 12.83 16.88
N ARG A 2 28.53 13.39 15.73
CA ARG A 2 27.69 14.19 14.83
C ARG A 2 26.67 13.26 14.11
N ASN A 3 25.38 13.66 14.13
CA ASN A 3 24.32 13.06 13.32
C ASN A 3 24.78 13.04 11.85
N ALA A 4 25.04 11.85 11.33
CA ALA A 4 25.14 11.65 9.89
C ALA A 4 23.73 11.81 9.32
N ALA A 5 23.41 13.01 8.86
CA ALA A 5 22.22 13.26 8.07
C ALA A 5 22.29 12.33 6.84
N TRP A 6 21.36 11.43 6.75
CA TRP A 6 21.16 10.57 5.61
C TRP A 6 20.82 11.47 4.41
N ARG A 7 21.79 11.65 3.51
CA ARG A 7 21.52 12.29 2.23
C ARG A 7 20.96 11.22 1.32
N CYS A 8 19.71 11.38 0.88
CA CYS A 8 19.20 10.64 -0.27
C CYS A 8 20.26 10.68 -1.38
N PRO A 9 20.57 9.56 -2.06
CA PRO A 9 21.31 9.63 -3.30
C PRO A 9 20.56 10.60 -4.22
N PRO A 10 21.26 11.38 -5.05
CA PRO A 10 20.60 12.32 -5.95
C PRO A 10 19.61 11.53 -6.79
N VAL A 11 18.32 11.74 -6.51
CA VAL A 11 17.24 11.27 -7.35
C VAL A 11 17.49 11.90 -8.71
N ALA A 12 17.57 11.06 -9.74
CA ALA A 12 17.76 11.54 -11.11
C ALA A 12 16.71 12.63 -11.35
N GLN A 13 17.19 13.83 -11.72
CA GLN A 13 16.35 14.97 -12.07
C GLN A 13 15.37 14.53 -13.15
N GLY A 14 14.06 14.44 -12.83
CA GLY A 14 13.04 13.99 -13.76
C GLY A 14 11.64 13.81 -13.18
N TYR A 15 11.31 14.36 -11.99
CA TYR A 15 10.01 14.15 -11.33
C TYR A 15 9.05 15.33 -11.39
N SER A 16 8.97 16.03 -12.49
CA SER A 16 7.84 16.96 -12.74
C SER A 16 7.29 16.81 -14.15
N SER A 17 6.94 15.58 -14.54
CA SER A 17 6.09 15.41 -15.70
C SER A 17 4.66 15.61 -15.26
N GLY A 18 4.10 16.81 -15.46
CA GLY A 18 2.69 17.08 -15.27
C GLY A 18 1.83 16.18 -16.16
N LEU A 19 0.52 16.12 -15.91
CA LEU A 19 -0.41 15.31 -16.74
C LEU A 19 -0.22 15.56 -18.25
N LEU A 20 0.12 16.79 -18.65
CA LEU A 20 0.37 17.14 -20.05
C LEU A 20 1.59 16.40 -20.61
N ASP A 21 2.68 16.33 -19.84
CA ASP A 21 3.90 15.64 -20.26
C ASP A 21 3.66 14.14 -20.40
N ASN A 22 2.92 13.53 -19.48
CA ASN A 22 2.51 12.12 -19.57
C ASN A 22 1.66 11.85 -20.82
N TRP A 23 0.81 12.79 -21.23
CA TRP A 23 0.04 12.69 -22.46
C TRP A 23 0.92 12.82 -23.72
N LEU A 24 1.90 13.73 -23.71
CA LEU A 24 2.86 13.88 -24.81
C LEU A 24 3.76 12.64 -24.92
N GLU A 25 4.22 12.07 -23.81
CA GLU A 25 4.93 10.80 -23.80
C GLU A 25 4.06 9.66 -24.34
N GLY A 26 2.77 9.63 -24.01
CA GLY A 26 1.82 8.67 -24.56
C GLY A 26 1.69 8.75 -26.08
N TRP A 27 1.66 9.94 -26.66
CA TRP A 27 1.68 10.15 -28.10
C TRP A 27 3.00 9.68 -28.73
N ALA A 28 4.14 10.01 -28.13
CA ALA A 28 5.45 9.56 -28.60
C ALA A 28 5.55 8.02 -28.58
N ALA A 29 5.14 7.38 -27.50
CA ALA A 29 5.09 5.93 -27.39
C ALA A 29 4.16 5.27 -28.43
N GLY A 30 3.03 5.91 -28.74
CA GLY A 30 2.13 5.46 -29.80
C GLY A 30 2.78 5.51 -31.20
N VAL A 31 3.49 6.59 -31.51
CA VAL A 31 4.20 6.75 -32.78
C VAL A 31 5.33 5.73 -32.90
N GLU A 32 6.13 5.55 -31.84
CA GLU A 32 7.22 4.57 -31.80
C GLU A 32 6.69 3.14 -31.97
N GLY A 33 5.68 2.75 -31.22
CA GLY A 33 5.06 1.43 -31.33
C GLY A 33 4.45 1.17 -32.72
N LEU A 34 3.85 2.18 -33.37
CA LEU A 34 3.39 2.05 -34.75
C LEU A 34 4.58 1.85 -35.71
N ALA A 35 5.68 2.58 -35.53
CA ALA A 35 6.89 2.39 -36.34
C ALA A 35 7.44 0.95 -36.18
N ASP A 36 7.42 0.39 -34.95
CA ASP A 36 7.79 -1.00 -34.70
C ASP A 36 6.88 -2.00 -35.39
N CYS A 37 5.57 -1.74 -35.41
CA CYS A 37 4.59 -2.57 -36.18
C CYS A 37 4.91 -2.53 -37.68
N PHE A 38 5.17 -1.36 -38.26
CA PHE A 38 5.58 -1.25 -39.66
C PHE A 38 6.89 -1.96 -39.94
N ALA A 39 7.90 -1.78 -39.10
CA ALA A 39 9.18 -2.46 -39.22
C ALA A 39 9.02 -3.98 -39.15
N ALA A 40 8.18 -4.49 -38.26
CA ALA A 40 7.88 -5.92 -38.15
C ALA A 40 7.21 -6.45 -39.42
N ALA A 41 6.21 -5.73 -39.96
CA ALA A 41 5.54 -6.12 -41.20
C ALA A 41 6.47 -6.10 -42.42
N LEU A 42 7.35 -5.11 -42.51
CA LEU A 42 8.32 -4.99 -43.61
C LEU A 42 9.43 -6.07 -43.55
N THR A 43 9.87 -6.43 -42.34
CA THR A 43 11.02 -7.35 -42.17
C THR A 43 10.62 -8.82 -42.09
N ARG A 44 9.44 -9.12 -41.53
CA ARG A 44 8.96 -10.48 -41.26
C ARG A 44 7.73 -10.88 -42.07
N GLY A 45 7.17 -9.96 -42.88
CA GLY A 45 5.96 -10.14 -43.65
C GLY A 45 4.71 -9.67 -42.88
N PRO A 46 3.57 -9.44 -43.57
CA PRO A 46 2.33 -8.96 -42.97
C PRO A 46 1.74 -9.94 -41.94
N GLU A 47 2.03 -11.22 -42.05
CA GLU A 47 1.65 -12.27 -41.07
C GLU A 47 2.34 -12.12 -39.72
N ALA A 48 3.37 -11.27 -39.62
CA ALA A 48 3.99 -10.91 -38.33
C ALA A 48 3.01 -10.17 -37.40
N LEU A 49 1.95 -9.58 -37.96
CA LEU A 49 0.89 -8.86 -37.24
C LEU A 49 -0.40 -9.65 -37.37
N ASP A 50 -0.67 -10.54 -36.42
CA ASP A 50 -1.91 -11.35 -36.36
C ASP A 50 -3.02 -10.56 -35.67
N PHE A 51 -3.70 -9.67 -36.40
CA PHE A 51 -4.82 -8.87 -35.89
C PHE A 51 -5.98 -9.73 -35.36
N PRO A 52 -6.44 -10.81 -36.01
CA PRO A 52 -7.47 -11.68 -35.44
C PRO A 52 -7.11 -12.20 -34.05
N ARG A 53 -5.88 -12.70 -33.89
CA ARG A 53 -5.37 -13.16 -32.58
C ARG A 53 -5.24 -12.03 -31.59
N TRP A 54 -4.79 -10.86 -32.03
CA TRP A 54 -4.70 -9.67 -31.18
C TRP A 54 -6.08 -9.26 -30.65
N PHE A 55 -7.11 -9.20 -31.49
CA PHE A 55 -8.50 -8.93 -31.07
C PHE A 55 -9.03 -10.01 -30.12
N GLN A 56 -8.72 -11.26 -30.33
CA GLN A 56 -9.09 -12.33 -29.43
C GLN A 56 -8.47 -12.14 -28.05
N LEU A 57 -7.16 -11.87 -27.99
CA LEU A 57 -6.42 -11.68 -26.75
C LEU A 57 -6.85 -10.41 -26.00
N THR A 58 -7.11 -9.31 -26.71
CA THR A 58 -7.54 -8.07 -26.09
C THR A 58 -9.02 -8.09 -25.69
N GLY A 59 -9.84 -8.92 -26.31
CA GLY A 59 -11.28 -9.05 -26.04
C GLY A 59 -11.65 -10.12 -25.01
N SER A 60 -10.76 -11.06 -24.70
CA SER A 60 -11.01 -12.12 -23.71
C SER A 60 -10.30 -11.83 -22.39
N ARG A 61 -10.99 -12.08 -21.29
CA ARG A 61 -10.44 -11.92 -19.92
C ARG A 61 -10.81 -13.13 -19.09
N ARG A 62 -9.88 -13.54 -18.24
CA ARG A 62 -10.11 -14.54 -17.20
C ARG A 62 -10.24 -13.82 -15.87
N LEU A 63 -10.91 -14.45 -14.92
CA LEU A 63 -10.91 -13.97 -13.55
C LEU A 63 -9.49 -14.11 -12.97
N PRO A 64 -8.97 -13.08 -12.32
CA PRO A 64 -7.71 -13.18 -11.61
C PRO A 64 -7.83 -14.20 -10.47
N SER A 65 -6.72 -14.83 -10.11
CA SER A 65 -6.73 -15.87 -9.09
C SER A 65 -5.45 -15.84 -8.26
N TRP A 66 -5.60 -16.20 -7.00
CA TRP A 66 -4.49 -16.43 -6.10
C TRP A 66 -3.74 -17.70 -6.48
N THR A 67 -2.41 -17.68 -6.43
CA THR A 67 -1.58 -18.79 -6.96
C THR A 67 -0.95 -19.66 -5.88
N THR A 68 -0.63 -19.08 -4.71
CA THR A 68 -0.09 -19.82 -3.57
C THR A 68 -1.21 -20.60 -2.85
N PRO A 69 -1.02 -21.86 -2.45
CA PRO A 69 -2.01 -22.62 -1.70
C PRO A 69 -2.44 -21.89 -0.43
N HIS A 70 -3.74 -21.81 -0.20
CA HIS A 70 -4.32 -21.10 0.96
C HIS A 70 -5.71 -21.64 1.27
N GLU A 71 -6.21 -21.28 2.46
CA GLU A 71 -7.59 -21.51 2.91
C GLU A 71 -8.29 -20.20 3.22
N ILE A 72 -9.61 -20.11 2.99
CA ILE A 72 -10.43 -18.99 3.45
C ILE A 72 -10.91 -19.33 4.85
N VAL A 73 -10.43 -18.59 5.86
CA VAL A 73 -10.68 -18.89 7.28
C VAL A 73 -11.84 -18.09 7.86
N PHE A 74 -12.17 -16.94 7.28
CA PHE A 74 -13.47 -16.28 7.48
C PHE A 74 -13.85 -15.41 6.27
N GLU A 75 -15.12 -15.03 6.19
CA GLU A 75 -15.68 -14.12 5.21
C GLU A 75 -16.62 -13.10 5.87
N THR A 76 -16.59 -11.87 5.39
CA THR A 76 -17.50 -10.77 5.70
C THR A 76 -18.04 -10.19 4.40
N PRO A 77 -19.04 -9.29 4.42
CA PRO A 77 -19.47 -8.61 3.20
C PRO A 77 -18.39 -7.75 2.52
N LEU A 78 -17.31 -7.39 3.25
CA LEU A 78 -16.24 -6.50 2.76
C LEU A 78 -14.94 -7.22 2.43
N ALA A 79 -14.67 -8.37 3.05
CA ALA A 79 -13.41 -9.07 2.85
C ALA A 79 -13.49 -10.55 3.23
N ARG A 80 -12.57 -11.34 2.65
CA ARG A 80 -12.19 -12.68 3.10
C ARG A 80 -10.83 -12.60 3.77
N LEU A 81 -10.58 -13.44 4.76
CA LEU A 81 -9.24 -13.70 5.28
C LEU A 81 -8.71 -14.99 4.67
N ARG A 82 -7.62 -14.89 3.92
CA ARG A 82 -6.92 -16.01 3.32
C ARG A 82 -5.71 -16.38 4.17
N ASP A 83 -5.60 -17.63 4.57
CA ASP A 83 -4.49 -18.17 5.35
C ASP A 83 -3.56 -18.99 4.44
N PHE A 84 -2.34 -18.53 4.26
CA PHE A 84 -1.26 -19.15 3.50
C PHE A 84 -0.25 -19.87 4.39
N SER A 85 -0.53 -19.96 5.68
CA SER A 85 0.41 -20.50 6.66
C SER A 85 0.82 -21.93 6.32
N ILE A 86 2.13 -22.19 6.30
CA ILE A 86 2.70 -23.53 6.09
C ILE A 86 2.96 -24.25 7.40
N SER A 87 2.82 -23.56 8.54
CA SER A 87 2.90 -24.11 9.88
C SER A 87 2.06 -23.29 10.84
N THR A 88 1.23 -23.97 11.63
CA THR A 88 0.48 -23.37 12.74
C THR A 88 1.25 -23.37 14.04
N HIS A 89 2.33 -24.15 14.12
CA HIS A 89 3.21 -24.29 15.28
C HIS A 89 4.49 -23.51 15.03
N GLY A 90 4.46 -22.20 15.19
CA GLY A 90 5.63 -21.37 14.95
C GLY A 90 5.92 -20.43 16.11
N ALA A 91 7.20 -20.33 16.45
CA ALA A 91 7.70 -19.31 17.38
C ALA A 91 7.79 -17.93 16.71
N VAL A 92 6.92 -17.65 15.72
CA VAL A 92 6.91 -16.37 15.00
C VAL A 92 5.54 -15.71 15.10
N VAL A 93 5.53 -14.38 15.25
CA VAL A 93 4.32 -13.57 15.20
C VAL A 93 3.72 -13.68 13.79
N PRO A 94 2.39 -13.88 13.64
CA PRO A 94 1.75 -13.93 12.33
C PRO A 94 1.96 -12.66 11.52
N THR A 95 2.06 -12.80 10.20
CA THR A 95 2.13 -11.67 9.26
C THR A 95 0.80 -11.52 8.55
N LEU A 96 0.18 -10.36 8.70
CA LEU A 96 -1.06 -9.99 8.01
C LEU A 96 -0.79 -8.96 6.93
N VAL A 97 -1.19 -9.26 5.71
CA VAL A 97 -1.08 -8.35 4.56
C VAL A 97 -2.42 -7.68 4.30
N LEU A 98 -2.39 -6.36 4.13
CA LEU A 98 -3.49 -5.54 3.65
C LEU A 98 -3.19 -5.10 2.21
N PRO A 99 -3.75 -5.78 1.20
CA PRO A 99 -3.60 -5.37 -0.19
C PRO A 99 -4.27 -4.02 -0.47
N PRO A 100 -3.99 -3.38 -1.64
CA PRO A 100 -4.71 -2.20 -2.06
C PRO A 100 -6.22 -2.46 -2.22
N GLN A 101 -7.07 -1.56 -1.74
CA GLN A 101 -8.51 -1.52 -2.04
C GLN A 101 -8.77 -0.39 -3.05
N ALA A 102 -8.19 -0.52 -4.24
CA ALA A 102 -8.10 0.53 -5.25
C ALA A 102 -8.85 0.18 -6.55
N GLY A 103 -9.95 -0.55 -6.46
CA GLY A 103 -10.76 -0.92 -7.61
C GLY A 103 -10.23 -2.13 -8.39
N HIS A 104 -9.25 -2.86 -7.87
CA HIS A 104 -8.69 -4.08 -8.45
C HIS A 104 -8.71 -5.22 -7.44
N ASP A 105 -8.52 -6.45 -7.94
CA ASP A 105 -8.49 -7.66 -7.12
C ASP A 105 -7.25 -7.70 -6.21
N SER A 106 -7.45 -8.12 -4.97
CA SER A 106 -6.41 -8.22 -3.94
C SER A 106 -5.33 -9.26 -4.25
N CYS A 107 -5.54 -10.14 -5.23
CA CYS A 107 -4.53 -11.14 -5.63
C CYS A 107 -3.26 -10.53 -6.25
N ILE A 108 -3.18 -9.21 -6.38
CA ILE A 108 -1.93 -8.51 -6.73
C ILE A 108 -0.76 -8.93 -5.83
N VAL A 109 -1.01 -9.24 -4.56
CA VAL A 109 0.01 -9.70 -3.60
C VAL A 109 0.40 -11.17 -3.78
N ASP A 110 -0.34 -11.90 -4.64
CA ASP A 110 -0.08 -13.29 -5.00
C ASP A 110 -0.35 -13.53 -6.50
N TYR A 111 0.15 -12.60 -7.29
CA TYR A 111 -0.18 -12.37 -8.69
C TYR A 111 0.10 -13.56 -9.62
N SER A 112 1.25 -14.22 -9.44
CA SER A 112 1.61 -15.42 -10.18
C SER A 112 2.62 -16.26 -9.38
N ALA A 113 2.80 -17.54 -9.73
CA ALA A 113 3.74 -18.42 -9.05
C ALA A 113 5.20 -17.92 -9.01
N ARG A 114 5.56 -16.96 -9.86
CA ARG A 114 6.90 -16.35 -9.89
C ARG A 114 6.93 -14.94 -9.30
N GLN A 115 5.78 -14.34 -9.10
CA GLN A 115 5.59 -12.96 -8.70
C GLN A 115 4.52 -12.92 -7.60
N SER A 116 4.90 -13.43 -6.43
CA SER A 116 4.05 -13.54 -5.23
C SER A 116 4.77 -12.91 -4.04
N GLN A 117 4.18 -11.88 -3.48
CA GLN A 117 4.61 -11.31 -2.20
C GLN A 117 4.34 -12.28 -1.06
N MET A 118 3.19 -13.01 -1.10
CA MET A 118 2.89 -14.06 -0.12
C MET A 118 3.94 -15.15 -0.14
N GLY A 119 4.39 -15.58 -1.34
CA GLY A 119 5.51 -16.51 -1.50
C GLY A 119 6.81 -15.98 -0.90
N ALA A 120 7.14 -14.70 -1.16
CA ALA A 120 8.34 -14.08 -0.59
C ALA A 120 8.30 -13.99 0.93
N ILE A 121 7.13 -13.74 1.54
CA ILE A 121 6.92 -13.74 2.99
C ILE A 121 7.20 -15.12 3.57
N LEU A 122 6.65 -16.17 2.97
CA LEU A 122 6.86 -17.56 3.40
C LEU A 122 8.33 -18.00 3.21
N GLU A 123 8.95 -17.65 2.07
CA GLU A 123 10.37 -17.92 1.78
C GLU A 123 11.32 -17.25 2.79
N ALA A 124 10.94 -16.08 3.31
CA ALA A 124 11.69 -15.37 4.36
C ALA A 124 11.60 -16.03 5.75
N GLY A 125 10.79 -17.07 5.93
CA GLY A 125 10.61 -17.76 7.22
C GLY A 125 9.45 -17.22 8.06
N LEU A 126 8.65 -16.29 7.56
CA LEU A 126 7.42 -15.83 8.18
C LEU A 126 6.31 -16.84 7.86
N VAL A 127 6.40 -18.03 8.46
CA VAL A 127 5.63 -19.24 8.15
C VAL A 127 4.13 -19.15 8.47
N ARG A 128 3.71 -18.13 9.23
CA ARG A 128 2.32 -17.80 9.51
C ARG A 128 1.98 -16.51 8.75
N ALA A 129 1.43 -16.65 7.55
CA ALA A 129 1.16 -15.55 6.64
C ALA A 129 -0.30 -15.56 6.20
N LEU A 130 -0.98 -14.44 6.40
CA LEU A 130 -2.37 -14.24 6.05
C LEU A 130 -2.51 -12.96 5.21
N SER A 131 -3.55 -12.92 4.39
CA SER A 131 -3.89 -11.71 3.63
C SER A 131 -5.39 -11.46 3.69
N LEU A 132 -5.78 -10.22 3.86
CA LEU A 132 -7.14 -9.82 3.51
C LEU A 132 -7.31 -9.88 1.98
N ASP A 133 -8.51 -10.21 1.56
CA ASP A 133 -8.96 -10.21 0.18
C ASP A 133 -10.24 -9.37 0.14
N TRP A 134 -10.11 -8.12 -0.30
CA TRP A 134 -11.21 -7.18 -0.34
C TRP A 134 -12.25 -7.60 -1.37
N ILE A 135 -13.52 -7.56 -0.99
CA ILE A 135 -14.65 -7.89 -1.86
C ILE A 135 -15.15 -6.61 -2.52
N GLY A 136 -15.39 -6.67 -3.82
CA GLY A 136 -15.99 -5.56 -4.56
C GLY A 136 -17.34 -5.15 -3.97
N ALA A 137 -17.57 -3.84 -3.85
CA ALA A 137 -18.78 -3.33 -3.25
C ALA A 137 -20.05 -3.68 -4.05
N THR A 138 -21.12 -3.85 -3.33
CA THR A 138 -22.50 -3.99 -3.83
C THR A 138 -23.36 -2.85 -3.31
N HIS A 139 -24.59 -2.75 -3.78
CA HIS A 139 -25.56 -1.79 -3.19
C HIS A 139 -25.79 -2.02 -1.69
N GLN A 140 -25.60 -3.25 -1.19
CA GLN A 140 -25.73 -3.57 0.23
C GLN A 140 -24.57 -3.08 1.09
N THR A 141 -23.39 -2.88 0.47
CA THR A 141 -22.17 -2.40 1.13
C THR A 141 -21.79 -0.98 0.72
N ALA A 142 -22.69 -0.27 -0.01
CA ALA A 142 -22.45 1.07 -0.52
C ALA A 142 -22.11 2.09 0.60
N ASP A 143 -22.71 1.94 1.76
CA ASP A 143 -22.53 2.81 2.93
C ASP A 143 -21.42 2.35 3.88
N ALA A 144 -20.67 1.29 3.53
CA ALA A 144 -19.55 0.85 4.35
C ALA A 144 -18.52 1.96 4.49
N SER A 145 -18.10 2.20 5.72
CA SER A 145 -17.24 3.30 6.15
C SER A 145 -15.83 2.83 6.47
N ILE A 146 -14.93 3.77 6.75
CA ILE A 146 -13.59 3.46 7.26
C ILE A 146 -13.63 2.61 8.53
N THR A 147 -14.63 2.81 9.40
CA THR A 147 -14.79 2.03 10.65
C THR A 147 -15.04 0.56 10.36
N ASP A 148 -15.89 0.26 9.35
CA ASP A 148 -16.18 -1.11 8.95
C ASP A 148 -14.93 -1.84 8.43
N TYR A 149 -14.07 -1.13 7.70
CA TYR A 149 -12.78 -1.67 7.25
C TYR A 149 -11.82 -1.93 8.41
N LEU A 150 -11.75 -1.02 9.40
CA LEU A 150 -10.93 -1.22 10.59
C LEU A 150 -11.45 -2.38 11.45
N ASP A 151 -12.77 -2.59 11.55
CA ASP A 151 -13.37 -3.72 12.24
C ASP A 151 -13.03 -5.06 11.57
N VAL A 152 -12.96 -5.09 10.24
CA VAL A 152 -12.49 -6.29 9.50
C VAL A 152 -11.02 -6.59 9.82
N ILE A 153 -10.16 -5.56 9.86
CA ILE A 153 -8.75 -5.73 10.23
C ILE A 153 -8.64 -6.23 11.68
N ASP A 154 -9.42 -5.66 12.58
CA ASP A 154 -9.42 -6.05 13.99
C ASP A 154 -9.78 -7.53 14.17
N ARG A 155 -10.83 -8.00 13.49
CA ARG A 155 -11.23 -9.42 13.46
C ARG A 155 -10.17 -10.32 12.83
N ALA A 156 -9.47 -9.86 11.78
CA ALA A 156 -8.37 -10.61 11.18
C ALA A 156 -7.20 -10.77 12.17
N ILE A 157 -6.88 -9.72 12.92
CA ILE A 157 -5.84 -9.77 13.95
C ILE A 157 -6.27 -10.64 15.13
N ASP A 158 -7.54 -10.63 15.52
CA ASP A 158 -8.08 -11.57 16.53
C ASP A 158 -7.88 -13.03 16.11
N HIS A 159 -8.18 -13.33 14.83
CA HIS A 159 -7.95 -14.67 14.28
C HIS A 159 -6.46 -15.05 14.30
N CYS A 160 -5.56 -14.10 14.13
CA CYS A 160 -4.11 -14.30 14.23
C CYS A 160 -3.62 -14.51 15.67
N GLY A 161 -4.45 -14.26 16.69
CA GLY A 161 -4.09 -14.38 18.12
C GLY A 161 -3.82 -13.04 18.80
N GLY A 162 -4.21 -11.91 18.21
CA GLY A 162 -4.25 -10.59 18.85
C GLY A 162 -3.04 -9.69 18.56
N GLU A 163 -1.96 -10.19 17.99
CA GLU A 163 -0.78 -9.41 17.60
C GLU A 163 -0.24 -9.90 16.25
N VAL A 164 0.14 -8.96 15.36
CA VAL A 164 0.66 -9.29 14.01
C VAL A 164 1.85 -8.42 13.59
N ASN A 165 2.63 -8.94 12.65
CA ASN A 165 3.39 -8.11 11.73
C ASN A 165 2.41 -7.60 10.68
N LEU A 166 2.19 -6.30 10.60
CA LEU A 166 1.23 -5.72 9.67
C LEU A 166 1.97 -5.18 8.45
N ILE A 167 1.61 -5.67 7.28
CA ILE A 167 2.12 -5.18 5.99
C ILE A 167 0.95 -4.51 5.26
N GLY A 168 1.13 -3.28 4.83
CA GLY A 168 0.14 -2.56 4.06
C GLY A 168 0.71 -2.04 2.74
N ASP A 169 0.02 -2.39 1.66
CA ASP A 169 0.41 -2.04 0.30
C ASP A 169 -0.50 -0.94 -0.25
N CYS A 170 0.07 0.15 -0.76
CA CYS A 170 -0.68 1.27 -1.32
C CYS A 170 -1.80 1.75 -0.38
N GLN A 171 -3.06 1.64 -0.76
CA GLN A 171 -4.22 1.96 0.09
C GLN A 171 -4.27 1.11 1.36
N GLY A 172 -3.89 -0.16 1.30
CA GLY A 172 -3.74 -1.00 2.47
C GLY A 172 -2.72 -0.45 3.46
N GLY A 173 -1.73 0.31 2.97
CA GLY A 173 -0.68 0.88 3.81
C GLY A 173 -1.13 2.06 4.68
N TRP A 174 -1.84 3.06 4.14
CA TRP A 174 -2.37 4.11 5.01
C TRP A 174 -3.45 3.59 5.95
N LEU A 175 -4.22 2.58 5.52
CA LEU A 175 -5.17 1.89 6.37
C LEU A 175 -4.45 1.16 7.53
N ALA A 176 -3.32 0.49 7.24
CA ALA A 176 -2.45 -0.11 8.24
C ALA A 176 -1.85 0.92 9.20
N ALA A 177 -1.43 2.08 8.70
CA ALA A 177 -0.90 3.17 9.53
C ALA A 177 -1.97 3.74 10.48
N ILE A 178 -3.20 3.95 9.99
CA ILE A 178 -4.34 4.38 10.81
C ILE A 178 -4.63 3.34 11.90
N TYR A 179 -4.71 2.05 11.51
CA TYR A 179 -4.97 0.97 12.47
C TYR A 179 -3.87 0.89 13.53
N ALA A 180 -2.59 0.95 13.13
CA ALA A 180 -1.45 0.91 14.03
C ALA A 180 -1.43 2.11 15.00
N ALA A 181 -1.77 3.31 14.54
CA ALA A 181 -1.88 4.49 15.39
C ALA A 181 -3.02 4.38 16.42
N LEU A 182 -4.13 3.75 16.04
CA LEU A 182 -5.26 3.52 16.95
C LEU A 182 -5.01 2.39 17.93
N ASN A 183 -4.32 1.32 17.53
CA ASN A 183 -4.14 0.07 18.29
C ASN A 183 -2.67 -0.40 18.27
N PRO A 184 -1.71 0.42 18.75
CA PRO A 184 -0.28 0.09 18.64
C PRO A 184 0.13 -1.17 19.39
N GLU A 185 -0.61 -1.55 20.44
CA GLU A 185 -0.38 -2.76 21.24
C GLU A 185 -0.60 -4.06 20.46
N ARG A 186 -1.34 -4.01 19.35
CA ARG A 186 -1.66 -5.16 18.49
C ARG A 186 -0.66 -5.35 17.34
N ILE A 187 0.29 -4.43 17.19
CA ILE A 187 1.26 -4.43 16.10
C ILE A 187 2.64 -4.78 16.60
N ASN A 188 3.23 -5.83 16.07
CA ASN A 188 4.61 -6.22 16.33
C ASN A 188 5.59 -5.42 15.46
N THR A 189 5.36 -5.39 14.16
CA THR A 189 6.10 -4.56 13.18
C THR A 189 5.12 -3.95 12.20
N LEU A 190 5.45 -2.79 11.63
CA LEU A 190 4.67 -2.15 10.58
C LEU A 190 5.51 -2.01 9.30
N THR A 191 5.00 -2.54 8.20
CA THR A 191 5.60 -2.40 6.88
C THR A 191 4.64 -1.62 5.98
N LEU A 192 5.13 -0.56 5.33
CA LEU A 192 4.37 0.23 4.37
C LEU A 192 5.09 0.22 3.02
N ALA A 193 4.44 -0.32 2.00
CA ALA A 193 4.98 -0.37 0.65
C ALA A 193 4.13 0.46 -0.32
N GLY A 194 4.73 1.44 -0.99
CA GLY A 194 4.03 2.33 -1.91
C GLY A 194 2.81 3.02 -1.29
N ALA A 195 2.84 3.27 0.01
CA ALA A 195 1.71 3.74 0.79
C ALA A 195 1.83 5.24 1.08
N PRO A 196 0.91 6.09 0.60
CA PRO A 196 0.93 7.51 0.93
C PRO A 196 0.52 7.71 2.40
N VAL A 197 1.32 8.47 3.15
CA VAL A 197 0.96 8.93 4.49
C VAL A 197 0.78 10.44 4.51
N ASP A 198 1.67 11.18 3.84
CA ASP A 198 1.47 12.59 3.52
C ASP A 198 1.05 12.71 2.04
N PHE A 199 -0.24 12.90 1.80
CA PHE A 199 -0.84 12.86 0.46
C PHE A 199 -0.49 14.06 -0.42
N HIS A 200 0.10 15.12 0.16
CA HIS A 200 0.47 16.33 -0.57
C HIS A 200 1.98 16.45 -0.84
N ARG A 201 2.79 15.61 -0.18
CA ARG A 201 4.25 15.68 -0.31
C ARG A 201 4.70 15.10 -1.66
N GLY A 202 5.73 15.68 -2.29
CA GLY A 202 6.35 15.14 -3.50
C GLY A 202 5.57 15.34 -4.80
N GLU A 203 4.61 16.26 -4.82
CA GLU A 203 3.81 16.64 -6.02
C GLU A 203 3.19 15.43 -6.76
N PRO A 204 2.36 14.60 -6.10
CA PRO A 204 1.80 13.42 -6.72
C PRO A 204 0.78 13.78 -7.80
N VAL A 205 0.81 13.04 -8.92
CA VAL A 205 -0.10 13.24 -10.05
C VAL A 205 -1.57 13.09 -9.64
N ILE A 206 -1.86 12.25 -8.65
CA ILE A 206 -3.23 12.08 -8.12
C ILE A 206 -3.72 13.36 -7.46
N HIS A 207 -2.86 14.08 -6.72
CA HIS A 207 -3.24 15.36 -6.11
C HIS A 207 -3.50 16.43 -7.17
N GLU A 208 -2.66 16.51 -8.23
CA GLU A 208 -2.90 17.40 -9.37
C GLU A 208 -4.25 17.10 -10.05
N LEU A 209 -4.55 15.81 -10.28
CA LEU A 209 -5.83 15.38 -10.85
C LEU A 209 -7.00 15.77 -9.96
N LEU A 210 -6.87 15.59 -8.64
CA LEU A 210 -7.89 15.99 -7.68
C LEU A 210 -8.19 17.48 -7.75
N LEU A 211 -7.15 18.33 -7.76
CA LEU A 211 -7.32 19.78 -7.85
C LEU A 211 -8.07 20.22 -9.12
N ARG A 212 -7.88 19.50 -10.23
CA ARG A 212 -8.61 19.73 -11.48
C ARG A 212 -10.06 19.27 -11.44
N LEU A 213 -10.34 18.12 -10.81
CA LEU A 213 -11.68 17.52 -10.74
C LEU A 213 -12.53 18.08 -9.60
N ALA A 214 -11.87 18.62 -8.54
CA ALA A 214 -12.50 19.20 -7.37
C ALA A 214 -11.98 20.62 -7.12
N PRO A 215 -12.25 21.59 -8.04
CA PRO A 215 -11.77 22.96 -7.89
C PRO A 215 -12.33 23.58 -6.61
N ALA A 216 -11.48 24.30 -5.87
CA ALA A 216 -11.81 24.89 -4.56
C ALA A 216 -12.31 23.86 -3.51
N GLY A 217 -11.93 22.59 -3.65
CA GLY A 217 -12.31 21.51 -2.72
C GLY A 217 -13.75 21.01 -2.87
N ASP A 218 -14.42 21.35 -3.97
CA ASP A 218 -15.79 20.92 -4.27
C ASP A 218 -15.81 19.46 -4.74
N LEU A 219 -16.34 18.57 -3.93
CA LEU A 219 -16.37 17.12 -4.17
C LEU A 219 -17.57 16.65 -5.02
N ARG A 220 -18.42 17.56 -5.51
CA ARG A 220 -19.64 17.22 -6.28
C ARG A 220 -19.36 16.29 -7.46
N PHE A 221 -18.22 16.42 -8.12
CA PHE A 221 -17.84 15.51 -9.19
C PHE A 221 -17.80 14.03 -8.72
N PHE A 222 -17.14 13.76 -7.59
CA PHE A 222 -17.06 12.42 -7.01
C PHE A 222 -18.41 11.95 -6.46
N GLU A 223 -19.17 12.85 -5.84
CA GLU A 223 -20.52 12.57 -5.33
C GLU A 223 -21.48 12.17 -6.49
N LEU A 224 -21.39 12.84 -7.64
CA LEU A 224 -22.16 12.49 -8.84
C LEU A 224 -21.74 11.11 -9.40
N LEU A 225 -20.46 10.77 -9.43
CA LEU A 225 -20.01 9.45 -9.87
C LEU A 225 -20.50 8.33 -8.93
N VAL A 226 -20.48 8.54 -7.62
CA VAL A 226 -21.04 7.62 -6.62
C VAL A 226 -22.56 7.49 -6.81
N ALA A 227 -23.27 8.60 -6.95
CA ALA A 227 -24.72 8.59 -7.18
C ALA A 227 -25.09 7.87 -8.49
N ALA A 228 -24.35 8.12 -9.58
CA ALA A 228 -24.54 7.43 -10.85
C ALA A 228 -24.26 5.92 -10.76
N GLY A 229 -23.35 5.51 -9.86
CA GLY A 229 -23.04 4.12 -9.54
C GLY A 229 -24.06 3.46 -8.61
N GLY A 230 -25.12 4.17 -8.19
CA GLY A 230 -26.12 3.63 -7.26
C GLY A 230 -25.58 3.47 -5.83
N GLY A 231 -24.76 4.42 -5.39
CA GLY A 231 -24.13 4.43 -4.06
C GLY A 231 -22.73 3.82 -4.01
N VAL A 232 -22.26 3.21 -5.09
CA VAL A 232 -20.88 2.69 -5.18
C VAL A 232 -20.06 3.50 -6.17
N PHE A 233 -18.77 3.62 -5.92
CA PHE A 233 -17.82 4.14 -6.89
C PHE A 233 -17.36 3.00 -7.79
N LYS A 234 -17.66 3.10 -9.09
CA LYS A 234 -17.36 2.03 -10.03
C LYS A 234 -15.87 1.83 -10.23
N GLY A 235 -15.40 0.59 -10.11
CA GLY A 235 -14.00 0.24 -10.35
C GLY A 235 -13.50 0.63 -11.74
N GLN A 236 -14.38 0.68 -12.74
CA GLN A 236 -14.07 1.18 -14.08
C GLN A 236 -13.65 2.67 -14.09
N HIS A 237 -14.17 3.49 -13.19
CA HIS A 237 -13.73 4.89 -13.07
C HIS A 237 -12.31 4.95 -12.49
N MET A 238 -12.00 4.07 -11.53
CA MET A 238 -10.64 3.93 -10.97
C MET A 238 -9.65 3.53 -12.06
N LEU A 239 -9.95 2.47 -12.82
CA LEU A 239 -9.14 2.01 -13.94
C LEU A 239 -8.92 3.12 -14.98
N SER A 240 -10.00 3.84 -15.35
CA SER A 240 -9.93 4.96 -16.29
C SER A 240 -9.01 6.07 -15.77
N GLY A 241 -9.07 6.36 -14.46
CA GLY A 241 -8.16 7.31 -13.81
C GLY A 241 -6.70 6.88 -13.90
N PHE A 242 -6.39 5.63 -13.58
CA PHE A 242 -5.02 5.10 -13.69
C PHE A 242 -4.49 5.12 -15.13
N ILE A 243 -5.31 4.76 -16.11
CA ILE A 243 -4.93 4.85 -17.54
C ILE A 243 -4.70 6.32 -17.93
N ALA A 244 -5.55 7.24 -17.46
CA ALA A 244 -5.44 8.66 -17.78
C ALA A 244 -4.20 9.34 -17.20
N ILE A 245 -3.67 8.81 -16.09
CA ILE A 245 -2.41 9.30 -15.50
C ILE A 245 -1.24 9.03 -16.46
N LYS A 246 -1.18 7.85 -17.09
CA LYS A 246 -0.07 7.46 -17.98
C LYS A 246 -0.57 6.64 -19.18
N PRO A 247 -1.27 7.30 -20.12
CA PRO A 247 -1.91 6.63 -21.26
C PRO A 247 -0.91 5.95 -22.21
N GLY A 248 0.34 6.42 -22.24
CA GLY A 248 1.41 5.84 -23.04
C GLY A 248 1.70 4.38 -22.68
N ASP A 249 1.63 4.01 -21.41
CA ASP A 249 1.88 2.64 -20.97
C ASP A 249 0.81 1.67 -21.51
N GLU A 250 -0.45 2.11 -21.58
CA GLU A 250 -1.54 1.33 -22.18
C GLU A 250 -1.32 1.15 -23.69
N ILE A 251 -1.04 2.23 -24.40
CA ILE A 251 -0.81 2.21 -25.85
C ILE A 251 0.39 1.32 -26.19
N SER A 252 1.51 1.51 -25.51
CA SER A 252 2.73 0.73 -25.73
C SER A 252 2.50 -0.75 -25.50
N ARG A 253 1.79 -1.13 -24.43
CA ARG A 253 1.47 -2.51 -24.10
C ARG A 253 0.62 -3.18 -25.19
N GLN A 254 -0.36 -2.47 -25.77
CA GLN A 254 -1.20 -2.97 -26.84
C GLN A 254 -0.43 -3.17 -28.15
N LEU A 255 0.45 -2.24 -28.50
CA LEU A 255 1.27 -2.32 -29.71
C LEU A 255 2.39 -3.35 -29.56
N GLU A 256 2.99 -3.45 -28.38
CA GLU A 256 3.99 -4.48 -28.08
C GLU A 256 3.38 -5.91 -28.16
N LEU A 257 2.13 -6.10 -27.69
CA LEU A 257 1.44 -7.35 -27.89
C LEU A 257 1.34 -7.72 -29.37
N LEU A 258 0.96 -6.75 -30.22
CA LEU A 258 0.81 -6.97 -31.66
C LEU A 258 2.14 -7.35 -32.32
N THR A 259 3.22 -6.66 -31.98
CA THR A 259 4.57 -6.94 -32.53
C THR A 259 5.17 -8.26 -32.04
N LYS A 260 4.77 -8.72 -30.84
CA LYS A 260 5.24 -9.97 -30.21
C LYS A 260 4.15 -11.05 -30.13
N ILE A 261 3.15 -10.97 -31.02
CA ILE A 261 1.95 -11.83 -30.99
C ILE A 261 2.26 -13.33 -31.10
N HIS A 262 3.40 -13.68 -31.70
CA HIS A 262 3.86 -15.07 -31.85
C HIS A 262 4.82 -15.51 -30.75
N ASP A 263 5.23 -14.63 -29.84
CA ASP A 263 5.98 -14.97 -28.63
C ASP A 263 5.00 -15.45 -27.54
N SER A 264 4.92 -16.76 -27.36
CA SER A 264 4.00 -17.36 -26.38
C SER A 264 4.27 -16.92 -24.95
N ALA A 265 5.54 -16.67 -24.58
CA ALA A 265 5.90 -16.22 -23.24
C ALA A 265 5.50 -14.76 -23.02
N HIS A 266 5.63 -13.91 -24.05
CA HIS A 266 5.15 -12.53 -24.00
C HIS A 266 3.61 -12.48 -23.89
N VAL A 267 2.92 -13.24 -24.74
CA VAL A 267 1.45 -13.35 -24.74
C VAL A 267 0.94 -13.83 -23.38
N ALA A 268 1.59 -14.83 -22.76
CA ALA A 268 1.19 -15.31 -21.45
C ALA A 268 1.32 -14.19 -20.37
N ARG A 269 2.45 -13.50 -20.30
CA ARG A 269 2.66 -12.37 -19.36
C ARG A 269 1.67 -11.23 -19.59
N TYR A 270 1.43 -10.89 -20.86
CA TYR A 270 0.43 -9.88 -21.21
C TYR A 270 -0.96 -10.30 -20.72
N SER A 271 -1.38 -11.53 -20.98
CA SER A 271 -2.70 -12.01 -20.58
C SER A 271 -2.86 -12.05 -19.06
N GLU A 272 -1.86 -12.55 -18.31
CA GLU A 272 -1.87 -12.54 -16.85
C GLU A 272 -2.05 -11.11 -16.30
N PHE A 273 -1.30 -10.14 -16.85
CA PHE A 273 -1.41 -8.75 -16.41
C PHE A 273 -2.77 -8.14 -16.75
N GLU A 274 -3.25 -8.30 -17.97
CA GLU A 274 -4.53 -7.74 -18.42
C GLU A 274 -5.72 -8.40 -17.70
N ASP A 275 -5.66 -9.69 -17.41
CA ASP A 275 -6.67 -10.42 -16.67
C ASP A 275 -6.88 -9.81 -15.28
N TRP A 276 -5.79 -9.42 -14.60
CA TRP A 276 -5.87 -8.71 -13.33
C TRP A 276 -6.21 -7.22 -13.52
N PHE A 277 -5.48 -6.49 -14.39
CA PHE A 277 -5.57 -5.04 -14.51
C PHE A 277 -6.93 -4.55 -15.03
N LYS A 278 -7.56 -5.32 -15.91
CA LYS A 278 -8.90 -4.99 -16.46
C LYS A 278 -10.04 -5.59 -15.63
N HIS A 279 -9.75 -6.44 -14.65
CA HIS A 279 -10.74 -6.94 -13.71
C HIS A 279 -10.94 -5.92 -12.59
N THR A 280 -12.03 -5.16 -12.68
CA THR A 280 -12.29 -4.09 -11.71
C THR A 280 -13.29 -4.50 -10.66
N GLN A 281 -13.10 -3.97 -9.44
CA GLN A 281 -14.00 -4.11 -8.31
C GLN A 281 -14.55 -2.74 -7.91
N ASP A 282 -15.84 -2.66 -7.64
CA ASP A 282 -16.48 -1.44 -7.14
C ASP A 282 -16.04 -1.17 -5.68
N ILE A 283 -16.05 0.10 -5.29
CA ILE A 283 -15.69 0.55 -3.94
C ILE A 283 -16.95 1.14 -3.28
N PRO A 284 -17.19 0.91 -1.96
CA PRO A 284 -18.28 1.57 -1.26
C PRO A 284 -18.20 3.10 -1.43
N GLY A 285 -19.29 3.72 -1.84
CA GLY A 285 -19.30 5.15 -2.15
C GLY A 285 -18.97 6.00 -0.93
N ALA A 286 -19.49 5.63 0.25
CA ALA A 286 -19.18 6.31 1.50
C ALA A 286 -17.68 6.26 1.83
N PHE A 287 -17.04 5.09 1.69
CA PHE A 287 -15.60 4.91 1.89
C PHE A 287 -14.77 5.70 0.88
N HIS A 288 -15.13 5.66 -0.41
CA HIS A 288 -14.43 6.42 -1.45
C HIS A 288 -14.48 7.93 -1.19
N LEU A 289 -15.67 8.48 -0.90
CA LEU A 289 -15.82 9.90 -0.59
C LEU A 289 -15.09 10.31 0.68
N TRP A 290 -15.04 9.42 1.69
CA TRP A 290 -14.25 9.63 2.89
C TRP A 290 -12.73 9.76 2.56
N ILE A 291 -12.20 8.85 1.75
CA ILE A 291 -10.79 8.89 1.31
C ILE A 291 -10.48 10.20 0.58
N VAL A 292 -11.31 10.56 -0.41
CA VAL A 292 -11.10 11.78 -1.21
C VAL A 292 -11.12 13.02 -0.32
N ARG A 293 -12.04 13.09 0.64
CA ARG A 293 -12.18 14.23 1.56
C ARG A 293 -11.04 14.32 2.55
N HIS A 294 -10.89 13.31 3.39
CA HIS A 294 -10.04 13.38 4.58
C HIS A 294 -8.55 13.18 4.27
N LEU A 295 -8.24 12.32 3.26
CA LEU A 295 -6.86 12.00 2.94
C LEU A 295 -6.34 12.85 1.77
N PHE A 296 -6.98 12.78 0.61
CA PHE A 296 -6.46 13.47 -0.58
C PHE A 296 -6.67 14.99 -0.54
N ARG A 297 -7.86 15.48 -0.13
CA ARG A 297 -8.15 16.91 -0.11
C ARG A 297 -7.57 17.60 1.11
N ASP A 298 -7.88 17.08 2.30
CA ASP A 298 -7.60 17.76 3.57
C ASP A 298 -6.30 17.30 4.24
N ASN A 299 -5.74 16.15 3.79
CA ASN A 299 -4.49 15.56 4.30
C ASN A 299 -4.46 15.45 5.84
N GLU A 300 -5.63 15.11 6.42
CA GLU A 300 -5.87 15.16 7.87
C GLU A 300 -4.98 14.21 8.68
N LEU A 301 -4.45 13.14 8.04
CA LEU A 301 -3.62 12.14 8.70
C LEU A 301 -2.34 12.78 9.26
N VAL A 302 -1.60 13.50 8.43
CA VAL A 302 -0.37 14.19 8.86
C VAL A 302 -0.65 15.54 9.52
N ALA A 303 -1.81 16.16 9.23
CA ALA A 303 -2.27 17.32 9.98
C ALA A 303 -2.63 17.00 11.44
N GLY A 304 -2.76 15.69 11.76
CA GLY A 304 -3.13 15.22 13.10
C GLY A 304 -4.55 15.59 13.51
N THR A 305 -5.43 15.84 12.54
CA THR A 305 -6.85 16.20 12.76
C THR A 305 -7.80 15.05 12.41
N LEU A 306 -7.28 13.95 11.83
CA LEU A 306 -8.08 12.82 11.43
C LEU A 306 -8.72 12.14 12.65
N GLU A 307 -10.04 11.97 12.59
CA GLU A 307 -10.81 11.20 13.57
C GLU A 307 -11.53 10.02 12.90
N VAL A 308 -11.45 8.85 13.54
CA VAL A 308 -12.14 7.63 13.10
C VAL A 308 -12.86 7.00 14.29
N GLY A 309 -14.16 6.81 14.16
CA GLY A 309 -15.00 6.26 15.24
C GLY A 309 -14.92 7.09 16.54
N GLY A 310 -14.79 8.41 16.44
CA GLY A 310 -14.64 9.32 17.60
C GLY A 310 -13.26 9.24 18.29
N ARG A 311 -12.29 8.54 17.68
CA ARG A 311 -10.91 8.46 18.16
C ARG A 311 -9.99 9.24 17.24
N ARG A 312 -9.18 10.13 17.78
CA ARG A 312 -8.15 10.83 17.01
C ARG A 312 -7.04 9.87 16.60
N VAL A 313 -6.68 9.90 15.33
CA VAL A 313 -5.54 9.16 14.78
C VAL A 313 -4.28 9.95 15.03
N ASP A 314 -3.42 9.44 15.89
CA ASP A 314 -2.15 10.06 16.27
C ASP A 314 -0.98 9.17 15.85
N LEU A 315 -0.29 9.55 14.79
CA LEU A 315 0.85 8.81 14.25
C LEU A 315 2.03 8.70 15.24
N GLU A 316 2.14 9.60 16.22
CA GLU A 316 3.14 9.51 17.28
C GLU A 316 2.99 8.23 18.14
N ARG A 317 1.82 7.61 18.13
CA ARG A 317 1.59 6.34 18.84
C ARG A 317 2.22 5.13 18.14
N ILE A 318 2.69 5.27 16.90
CA ILE A 318 3.45 4.23 16.20
C ILE A 318 4.88 4.25 16.73
N ASP A 319 5.23 3.25 17.56
CA ASP A 319 6.53 3.11 18.22
C ASP A 319 7.23 1.76 17.90
N VAL A 320 6.63 0.97 16.99
CA VAL A 320 7.10 -0.36 16.58
C VAL A 320 8.15 -0.28 15.46
N PRO A 321 8.95 -1.36 15.22
CA PRO A 321 9.84 -1.43 14.07
C PRO A 321 9.10 -1.12 12.77
N LEU A 322 9.64 -0.18 11.97
CA LEU A 322 9.00 0.38 10.80
C LEU A 322 9.83 0.08 9.55
N GLN A 323 9.23 -0.58 8.56
CA GLN A 323 9.84 -0.88 7.28
C GLN A 323 9.08 -0.12 6.18
N LEU A 324 9.82 0.61 5.35
CA LEU A 324 9.27 1.48 4.31
C LEU A 324 9.88 1.12 2.96
N LEU A 325 9.03 0.77 1.99
CA LEU A 325 9.43 0.44 0.63
C LEU A 325 8.75 1.38 -0.35
N ALA A 326 9.54 2.05 -1.18
CA ALA A 326 9.03 2.98 -2.19
C ALA A 326 9.57 2.67 -3.58
N GLY A 327 8.84 3.08 -4.61
CA GLY A 327 9.27 2.99 -6.00
C GLY A 327 9.99 4.26 -6.43
N GLY A 328 11.21 4.13 -6.94
CA GLY A 328 11.98 5.28 -7.42
C GLY A 328 11.39 5.95 -8.67
N SER A 329 10.57 5.25 -9.45
CA SER A 329 9.80 5.80 -10.57
C SER A 329 8.28 5.80 -10.31
N ASP A 330 7.88 5.74 -9.04
CA ASP A 330 6.48 5.77 -8.64
C ASP A 330 5.95 7.22 -8.64
N HIS A 331 5.13 7.54 -9.63
CA HIS A 331 4.46 8.83 -9.78
C HIS A 331 3.07 8.88 -9.11
N ILE A 332 2.55 7.72 -8.67
CA ILE A 332 1.29 7.62 -7.92
C ILE A 332 1.54 7.94 -6.46
N THR A 333 2.55 7.29 -5.87
CA THR A 333 2.97 7.48 -4.48
C THR A 333 4.48 7.68 -4.42
N PRO A 334 4.97 8.89 -4.63
CA PRO A 334 6.40 9.21 -4.57
C PRO A 334 7.04 8.78 -3.24
N PRO A 335 8.35 8.46 -3.22
CA PRO A 335 9.05 8.04 -2.00
C PRO A 335 8.83 8.97 -0.80
N ASP A 336 8.75 10.28 -1.04
CA ASP A 336 8.53 11.26 0.02
C ASP A 336 7.20 11.07 0.74
N GLN A 337 6.15 10.59 0.06
CA GLN A 337 4.86 10.28 0.67
C GLN A 337 4.93 9.06 1.58
N VAL A 338 5.63 8.01 1.13
CA VAL A 338 5.81 6.77 1.90
C VAL A 338 6.68 7.02 3.13
N PHE A 339 7.77 7.76 2.97
CA PHE A 339 8.73 8.00 4.04
C PHE A 339 8.25 9.02 5.07
N ALA A 340 7.23 9.81 4.75
CA ALA A 340 6.66 10.81 5.63
C ALA A 340 6.25 10.25 7.00
N VAL A 341 5.74 9.02 7.06
CA VAL A 341 5.31 8.40 8.33
C VAL A 341 6.42 8.42 9.39
N ALA A 342 7.68 8.30 8.99
CA ALA A 342 8.80 8.28 9.91
C ALA A 342 9.15 9.65 10.52
N ASP A 343 8.58 10.74 9.97
CA ASP A 343 8.69 12.08 10.53
C ASP A 343 7.67 12.30 11.68
N PHE A 344 6.62 11.49 11.73
CA PHE A 344 5.52 11.61 12.69
C PHE A 344 5.51 10.47 13.72
N ALA A 345 5.99 9.28 13.37
CA ALA A 345 6.05 8.13 14.27
C ALA A 345 7.10 8.31 15.38
N SER A 346 6.82 7.77 16.57
CA SER A 346 7.80 7.71 17.68
C SER A 346 8.79 6.57 17.56
N THR A 347 8.75 5.80 16.48
CA THR A 347 9.70 4.70 16.22
C THR A 347 11.15 5.20 16.29
N PRO A 348 12.03 4.62 17.12
CA PRO A 348 13.44 4.99 17.14
C PRO A 348 14.08 4.85 15.76
N GLY A 349 14.89 5.83 15.34
CA GLY A 349 15.51 5.82 14.00
C GLY A 349 16.33 4.57 13.68
N SER A 350 16.86 3.86 14.70
CA SER A 350 17.54 2.58 14.53
C SER A 350 16.61 1.42 14.15
N LEU A 351 15.29 1.59 14.34
CA LEU A 351 14.26 0.60 14.00
C LEU A 351 13.48 1.00 12.73
N VAL A 352 13.86 2.11 12.07
CA VAL A 352 13.28 2.53 10.80
C VAL A 352 14.18 2.07 9.65
N TYR A 353 13.65 1.19 8.81
CA TYR A 353 14.28 0.76 7.57
C TYR A 353 13.60 1.41 6.38
N ARG A 354 14.37 1.97 5.45
CA ARG A 354 13.89 2.57 4.21
C ARG A 354 14.61 1.92 3.03
N ASP A 355 13.85 1.59 1.99
CA ASP A 355 14.40 1.08 0.74
C ASP A 355 13.65 1.66 -0.46
N VAL A 356 14.34 1.82 -1.58
CA VAL A 356 13.78 2.36 -2.83
C VAL A 356 14.11 1.40 -3.96
N THR A 357 13.07 0.83 -4.59
CA THR A 357 13.23 0.06 -5.82
C THR A 357 13.34 1.00 -7.02
N PRO A 358 14.00 0.64 -8.11
CA PRO A 358 14.01 1.46 -9.33
C PRO A 358 12.66 1.43 -10.08
N GLY A 359 11.73 0.53 -9.71
CA GLY A 359 10.44 0.34 -10.37
C GLY A 359 9.38 1.40 -10.00
N GLY A 360 8.26 1.37 -10.73
CA GLY A 360 7.05 2.15 -10.44
C GLY A 360 6.11 1.43 -9.49
N HIS A 361 4.90 2.00 -9.29
CA HIS A 361 3.94 1.61 -8.27
C HIS A 361 3.60 0.12 -8.23
N LEU A 362 3.05 -0.43 -9.32
CA LEU A 362 2.67 -1.85 -9.39
C LEU A 362 3.88 -2.77 -9.26
N GLY A 363 5.06 -2.30 -9.70
CA GLY A 363 6.32 -3.03 -9.59
C GLY A 363 6.73 -3.36 -8.16
N LEU A 364 6.23 -2.61 -7.16
CA LEU A 364 6.48 -2.87 -5.75
C LEU A 364 5.88 -4.20 -5.28
N PHE A 365 4.70 -4.55 -5.76
CA PHE A 365 3.92 -5.69 -5.27
C PHE A 365 4.05 -6.92 -6.16
N MET A 366 4.10 -6.72 -7.48
CA MET A 366 4.17 -7.81 -8.47
C MET A 366 5.47 -7.83 -9.29
N GLY A 367 6.36 -6.85 -9.12
CA GLY A 367 7.59 -6.75 -9.89
C GLY A 367 8.65 -7.74 -9.43
N HIS A 368 9.20 -8.53 -10.36
CA HIS A 368 10.26 -9.51 -10.06
C HIS A 368 11.46 -8.87 -9.35
N GLN A 369 11.85 -7.64 -9.74
CA GLN A 369 12.98 -6.95 -9.14
C GLN A 369 12.73 -6.60 -7.67
N ALA A 370 11.54 -6.06 -7.35
CA ALA A 370 11.17 -5.74 -5.97
C ALA A 370 11.10 -7.02 -5.13
N LEU A 371 10.37 -8.05 -5.63
CA LEU A 371 10.14 -9.29 -4.91
C LEU A 371 11.41 -10.10 -4.65
N ARG A 372 12.42 -10.04 -5.53
CA ARG A 372 13.67 -10.81 -5.40
C ARG A 372 14.82 -10.02 -4.80
N GLY A 373 14.81 -8.68 -4.90
CA GLY A 373 15.93 -7.84 -4.45
C GLY A 373 15.66 -6.99 -3.21
N HIS A 374 14.44 -6.50 -3.05
CA HIS A 374 14.09 -5.51 -2.03
C HIS A 374 13.23 -6.09 -0.90
N TRP A 375 12.26 -6.94 -1.20
CA TRP A 375 11.45 -7.60 -0.17
C TRP A 375 12.26 -8.51 0.76
N PRO A 376 13.21 -9.37 0.30
CA PRO A 376 13.93 -10.27 1.20
C PRO A 376 14.69 -9.57 2.34
N PRO A 377 15.51 -8.51 2.12
CA PRO A 377 16.18 -7.82 3.22
C PRO A 377 15.20 -7.10 4.16
N LEU A 378 14.06 -6.62 3.65
CA LEU A 378 13.00 -6.03 4.45
C LEU A 378 12.34 -7.09 5.34
N LEU A 379 11.93 -8.22 4.76
CA LEU A 379 11.28 -9.32 5.48
C LEU A 379 12.20 -9.99 6.50
N ALA A 380 13.52 -10.02 6.26
CA ALA A 380 14.49 -10.47 7.25
C ALA A 380 14.43 -9.62 8.52
N ARG A 381 14.26 -8.30 8.41
CA ARG A 381 14.08 -7.40 9.56
C ARG A 381 12.75 -7.64 10.28
N VAL A 382 11.67 -7.90 9.54
CA VAL A 382 10.40 -8.31 10.15
C VAL A 382 10.60 -9.59 10.95
N LEU A 383 11.29 -10.59 10.39
CA LEU A 383 11.55 -11.86 11.05
C LEU A 383 12.40 -11.69 12.32
N GLU A 384 13.42 -10.81 12.32
CA GLU A 384 14.24 -10.52 13.50
C GLU A 384 13.41 -10.09 14.72
N HIS A 385 12.30 -9.38 14.48
CA HIS A 385 11.39 -8.91 15.53
C HIS A 385 10.22 -9.87 15.79
N SER A 386 10.07 -10.94 14.99
CA SER A 386 8.89 -11.82 15.03
C SER A 386 9.10 -13.07 15.88
N VAL A 387 10.34 -13.39 16.28
CA VAL A 387 10.65 -14.61 17.05
C VAL A 387 10.10 -14.48 18.48
N ILE A 388 9.08 -15.30 18.81
CA ILE A 388 8.46 -15.37 20.15
C ILE A 388 9.49 -15.87 21.14
N GLY A 389 9.74 -15.11 22.22
CA GLY A 389 10.72 -15.46 23.25
C GLY A 389 11.96 -14.55 23.29
N ARG A 390 12.18 -13.68 22.30
CA ARG A 390 13.05 -12.52 22.46
C ARG A 390 12.25 -11.45 23.22
N SER A 391 12.57 -11.25 24.51
CA SER A 391 11.96 -10.21 25.33
C SER A 391 11.93 -8.87 24.59
N ARG A 392 10.74 -8.36 24.31
CA ARG A 392 10.56 -6.97 23.91
C ARG A 392 11.05 -6.10 25.04
N THR A 393 12.22 -5.53 24.93
CA THR A 393 12.54 -4.28 25.60
C THR A 393 11.74 -3.17 24.90
N ARG A 394 10.43 -3.11 25.14
CA ARG A 394 9.70 -1.84 25.04
C ARG A 394 10.47 -0.90 25.92
N GLY A 395 11.02 0.17 25.34
CA GLY A 395 11.78 1.16 26.09
C GLY A 395 10.99 1.53 27.31
N ALA A 396 11.50 1.12 28.48
CA ALA A 396 10.97 1.57 29.74
C ALA A 396 11.01 3.09 29.67
N LYS A 397 9.87 3.73 29.42
CA LYS A 397 9.68 5.14 29.67
C LYS A 397 10.07 5.30 31.12
N LEU A 398 11.27 5.86 31.34
CA LEU A 398 11.72 6.34 32.62
C LEU A 398 10.60 7.18 33.21
N SER A 399 9.85 6.62 34.13
CA SER A 399 9.11 7.29 35.16
C SER A 399 10.13 7.96 36.09
N ALA A 400 10.80 8.97 35.57
CA ALA A 400 11.68 9.88 36.32
C ALA A 400 10.95 11.21 36.43
N ALA A 401 9.79 11.16 37.08
CA ALA A 401 9.17 12.38 37.56
C ALA A 401 8.71 12.14 39.00
N SER A 402 9.30 12.94 39.90
CA SER A 402 8.93 13.14 41.31
C SER A 402 9.42 12.12 42.34
N ARG A 403 10.72 12.13 42.61
CA ARG A 403 11.17 12.14 44.01
C ARG A 403 12.07 13.37 44.20
N GLY A 404 11.45 14.45 44.62
CA GLY A 404 12.17 15.62 45.17
C GLY A 404 12.98 15.16 46.40
N PRO A 405 14.12 15.82 46.66
CA PRO A 405 14.94 15.48 47.81
C PRO A 405 14.18 15.79 49.10
N THR A 406 13.97 14.81 49.94
CA THR A 406 13.55 14.99 51.33
C THR A 406 14.68 15.69 52.10
N SER A 407 14.45 16.93 52.46
CA SER A 407 15.33 17.68 53.39
C SER A 407 15.36 17.00 54.78
N PRO A 408 16.50 16.88 55.43
CA PRO A 408 16.55 16.37 56.78
C PRO A 408 15.94 17.38 57.77
N SER A 409 15.00 16.89 58.57
CA SER A 409 14.40 17.64 59.68
C SER A 409 15.43 17.91 60.76
N SER A 410 15.68 19.19 61.06
CA SER A 410 16.42 19.67 62.21
C SER A 410 15.65 19.39 63.52
N PRO A 411 16.31 19.01 64.61
CA PRO A 411 15.65 18.86 65.92
C PRO A 411 15.37 20.23 66.53
N GLY A 412 14.13 20.46 66.90
CA GLY A 412 13.70 21.66 67.63
C GLY A 412 14.19 21.68 69.09
N PRO A 413 14.33 22.86 69.68
CA PRO A 413 14.88 23.00 71.02
C PRO A 413 13.84 22.66 72.10
N SER A 414 14.34 22.00 73.16
CA SER A 414 13.65 21.70 74.38
C SER A 414 13.26 22.95 75.17
N SER A 415 11.99 23.07 75.54
CA SER A 415 11.45 24.07 76.47
C SER A 415 11.72 23.71 77.93
N PRO A 416 12.07 24.66 78.79
CA PRO A 416 12.33 24.40 80.20
C PRO A 416 11.05 24.37 81.02
N ALA A 417 11.03 23.50 82.01
CA ALA A 417 10.02 23.40 83.07
C ALA A 417 10.04 24.64 83.97
N ARG A 418 8.89 25.06 84.43
CA ARG A 418 8.71 26.03 85.47
C ARG A 418 8.35 25.36 86.81
N PRO A 419 8.60 26.11 87.89
CA PRO A 419 8.45 25.58 89.24
C PRO A 419 7.00 25.43 89.67
#